data_c43f0f064756fa7a5f34fe3437f5c10f
#
_entry.id   c43f0f064756fa7a5f34fe3437f5c10f
#
_cell.length_a   1.000
_cell.length_b   1.000
_cell.length_c   1.000
_cell.angle_alpha   90.00
_cell.angle_beta   90.00
_cell.angle_gamma   90.00
#
_symmetry.space_group_name_H-M   'P 1'
#
loop_
_entity.id
_entity.type
_entity.pdbx_description
1 polymer ?
#
loop_
_entity_poly.entity_id
_entity_poly.type
_entity_poly.pdbx_seq_one_letter_code
_entity_poly.pdbx_strand_id
1 'polypeptide(L)'
;LAYTYDKEDWDTIIDLKGQQIYPGFMAPNTTLGITEIDAVRATKDFDEVGIFNPHVRTQIAFNVESKVISTVRTNGVLLAQPTPRGGIISGSSAIMKLDGWNWEDATIAASDGIHLNWPSSLSGGGWWAEPKPKTLNKDYSKQKDKIYAFFRMAKAYANTTKNDKKDARMEAMRHCFKGKKRVYIHANELQQLLDAIDFSREFDLAFPVIIGGYDSHLIAQQLIDAKIPVMLVRPHSLPENEEDDVDLPYKLPALLSAAGVKFCIQNQGDMEAMNTRNIPFLAGTAMAYGLSEEDAISAVSLWSCEITGVSESYGSIEKGKSATLFVSTGNALDMRTNKVTLGMIDGQFIDLENSQYKLYKKYEKKYAQQKKD
;
A
#
# COMPACT_ATOMS: atom_id res chain seq x y z
N LEU A 1 -8.54 8.43 31.54
CA LEU A 1 -8.94 7.28 32.33
C LEU A 1 -7.68 6.66 32.94
N ALA A 2 -7.48 6.82 34.28
CA ALA A 2 -6.44 6.10 34.96
C ALA A 2 -6.94 4.68 35.23
N TYR A 3 -6.39 3.72 34.52
CA TYR A 3 -6.60 2.32 34.87
C TYR A 3 -5.66 1.96 36.04
N THR A 4 -6.22 1.50 37.16
CA THR A 4 -5.43 0.82 38.20
C THR A 4 -5.14 -0.59 37.70
N TYR A 5 -3.88 -0.96 37.62
CA TYR A 5 -3.42 -2.31 37.28
C TYR A 5 -2.63 -2.85 38.47
N ASP A 6 -2.70 -4.14 38.73
CA ASP A 6 -1.84 -4.81 39.67
C ASP A 6 -0.51 -5.13 38.96
N LYS A 7 0.61 -4.69 39.55
CA LYS A 7 1.94 -4.89 38.94
C LYS A 7 2.35 -6.37 38.89
N GLU A 8 1.77 -7.19 39.76
CA GLU A 8 2.05 -8.64 39.82
C GLU A 8 1.42 -9.41 38.63
N ASP A 9 0.45 -8.82 37.95
CA ASP A 9 -0.20 -9.42 36.79
C ASP A 9 0.58 -9.27 35.47
N TRP A 10 1.73 -8.57 35.45
CA TRP A 10 2.48 -8.22 34.27
C TRP A 10 3.97 -8.53 34.37
N ASP A 11 4.51 -9.23 33.38
CA ASP A 11 5.96 -9.51 33.29
C ASP A 11 6.77 -8.22 33.08
N THR A 12 6.25 -7.29 32.32
CA THR A 12 6.94 -6.03 32.00
C THR A 12 5.96 -4.87 31.90
N ILE A 13 6.30 -3.76 32.52
CA ILE A 13 5.57 -2.50 32.47
C ILE A 13 6.51 -1.45 31.88
N ILE A 14 6.11 -0.79 30.80
CA ILE A 14 6.88 0.26 30.14
C ILE A 14 6.21 1.60 30.38
N ASP A 15 6.88 2.49 31.12
CA ASP A 15 6.45 3.87 31.30
C ASP A 15 6.83 4.68 30.06
N LEU A 16 5.85 5.11 29.28
CA LEU A 16 6.06 5.91 28.07
C LEU A 16 6.39 7.37 28.35
N LYS A 17 6.31 7.84 29.60
CA LYS A 17 6.64 9.21 30.03
C LYS A 17 5.95 10.30 29.17
N GLY A 18 4.71 10.08 28.82
CA GLY A 18 3.90 11.00 28.01
C GLY A 18 4.13 10.91 26.50
N GLN A 19 4.92 9.96 26.00
CA GLN A 19 5.02 9.69 24.56
C GLN A 19 3.72 9.07 24.04
N GLN A 20 3.49 9.23 22.74
CA GLN A 20 2.28 8.76 22.08
C GLN A 20 2.48 7.35 21.51
N ILE A 21 1.45 6.52 21.61
CA ILE A 21 1.43 5.17 21.08
C ILE A 21 0.51 5.10 19.85
N TYR A 22 0.95 4.42 18.80
CA TYR A 22 0.23 4.25 17.56
C TYR A 22 0.21 2.78 17.13
N PRO A 23 -0.85 2.31 16.43
CA PRO A 23 -0.79 1.04 15.71
C PRO A 23 0.28 1.11 14.63
N GLY A 24 0.91 -0.01 14.33
CA GLY A 24 1.86 -0.08 13.22
C GLY A 24 1.21 0.37 11.91
N PHE A 25 1.85 1.33 11.23
CA PHE A 25 1.36 1.79 9.94
C PHE A 25 1.62 0.75 8.85
N MET A 26 0.74 0.73 7.88
CA MET A 26 0.81 -0.18 6.73
C MET A 26 1.08 0.59 5.44
N ALA A 27 2.02 0.08 4.65
CA ALA A 27 2.32 0.55 3.30
C ALA A 27 1.63 -0.34 2.26
N PRO A 28 0.42 -0.02 1.79
CA PRO A 28 -0.21 -0.75 0.71
C PRO A 28 0.43 -0.40 -0.64
N ASN A 29 0.32 -1.32 -1.60
CA ASN A 29 0.74 -1.12 -2.99
C ASN A 29 2.16 -0.55 -3.15
N THR A 30 3.15 -1.16 -2.52
CA THR A 30 4.55 -0.70 -2.55
C THR A 30 5.48 -1.73 -3.22
N THR A 31 6.65 -1.29 -3.73
CA THR A 31 7.73 -2.18 -4.15
C THR A 31 8.80 -2.40 -3.05
N LEU A 32 8.51 -2.00 -1.82
CA LEU A 32 9.39 -2.21 -0.67
C LEU A 32 9.69 -3.70 -0.48
N GLY A 33 10.97 -4.03 -0.31
CA GLY A 33 11.45 -5.40 -0.15
C GLY A 33 11.59 -6.19 -1.47
N ILE A 34 11.09 -5.66 -2.60
CA ILE A 34 11.28 -6.22 -3.95
C ILE A 34 12.00 -5.22 -4.88
N THR A 35 12.53 -4.15 -4.31
CA THR A 35 13.39 -3.15 -4.98
C THR A 35 14.40 -2.62 -3.97
N GLU A 36 15.68 -2.65 -4.32
CA GLU A 36 16.75 -2.10 -3.48
C GLU A 36 17.25 -0.74 -4.00
N ILE A 37 17.58 -0.65 -5.29
CA ILE A 37 18.11 0.55 -5.93
C ILE A 37 17.33 0.81 -7.21
N ASP A 38 16.50 1.85 -7.22
CA ASP A 38 15.62 2.16 -8.36
C ASP A 38 16.37 2.39 -9.68
N ALA A 39 17.60 2.90 -9.63
CA ALA A 39 18.42 3.11 -10.82
C ALA A 39 19.07 1.83 -11.36
N VAL A 40 19.00 0.71 -10.63
CA VAL A 40 19.70 -0.53 -10.99
C VAL A 40 18.70 -1.63 -11.30
N ARG A 41 18.52 -1.95 -12.59
CA ARG A 41 17.54 -2.95 -13.05
C ARG A 41 17.69 -4.32 -12.38
N ALA A 42 18.91 -4.76 -12.12
CA ALA A 42 19.20 -6.04 -11.48
C ALA A 42 18.75 -6.15 -10.02
N THR A 43 18.30 -5.07 -9.40
CA THR A 43 17.77 -5.04 -8.02
C THR A 43 16.27 -4.82 -7.97
N LYS A 44 15.57 -4.95 -9.09
CA LYS A 44 14.12 -4.76 -9.23
C LYS A 44 13.46 -6.09 -9.55
N ASP A 45 12.84 -6.70 -8.55
CA ASP A 45 12.16 -8.00 -8.65
C ASP A 45 10.63 -7.86 -8.69
N PHE A 46 10.14 -6.70 -9.13
CA PHE A 46 8.71 -6.44 -9.19
C PHE A 46 8.06 -6.69 -10.57
N ASP A 47 8.85 -6.93 -11.62
CA ASP A 47 8.38 -7.02 -13.01
C ASP A 47 8.82 -8.33 -13.65
N GLU A 48 7.88 -9.03 -14.31
CA GLU A 48 8.10 -10.31 -14.96
C GLU A 48 7.74 -10.25 -16.45
N VAL A 49 8.36 -11.11 -17.25
CA VAL A 49 8.12 -11.20 -18.69
C VAL A 49 6.69 -11.68 -18.95
N GLY A 50 5.98 -10.98 -19.83
CA GLY A 50 4.61 -11.32 -20.22
C GLY A 50 3.60 -10.24 -19.85
N ILE A 51 2.39 -10.39 -20.38
CA ILE A 51 1.32 -9.40 -20.15
C ILE A 51 0.23 -9.92 -19.20
N PHE A 52 0.13 -11.23 -18.98
CA PHE A 52 -0.81 -11.88 -18.07
C PHE A 52 -0.05 -12.84 -17.14
N ASN A 53 0.35 -12.32 -15.97
CA ASN A 53 1.21 -13.01 -15.01
C ASN A 53 0.54 -13.28 -13.64
N PRO A 54 -0.75 -13.69 -13.53
CA PRO A 54 -1.44 -13.81 -12.24
C PRO A 54 -0.78 -14.83 -11.29
N HIS A 55 0.05 -15.75 -11.82
CA HIS A 55 0.76 -16.78 -11.08
C HIS A 55 2.07 -16.31 -10.45
N VAL A 56 2.57 -15.12 -10.85
CA VAL A 56 3.75 -14.51 -10.23
C VAL A 56 3.39 -14.00 -8.84
N ARG A 57 4.25 -14.26 -7.85
CA ARG A 57 4.02 -13.94 -6.44
C ARG A 57 5.17 -13.12 -5.89
N THR A 58 4.90 -11.92 -5.41
CA THR A 58 5.90 -11.03 -4.80
C THR A 58 6.48 -11.57 -3.50
N GLN A 59 5.72 -12.37 -2.77
CA GLN A 59 6.13 -12.98 -1.52
C GLN A 59 7.51 -13.65 -1.61
N ILE A 60 7.77 -14.41 -2.70
CA ILE A 60 9.00 -15.18 -2.86
C ILE A 60 10.21 -14.27 -3.14
N ALA A 61 9.98 -13.11 -3.75
CA ALA A 61 11.02 -12.12 -4.05
C ALA A 61 11.29 -11.15 -2.89
N PHE A 62 10.51 -11.22 -1.81
CA PHE A 62 10.63 -10.29 -0.69
C PHE A 62 11.92 -10.48 0.10
N ASN A 63 12.76 -9.45 0.12
CA ASN A 63 14.02 -9.41 0.85
C ASN A 63 13.81 -8.78 2.23
N VAL A 64 13.76 -9.59 3.28
CA VAL A 64 13.61 -9.12 4.68
C VAL A 64 14.81 -8.32 5.18
N GLU A 65 16.01 -8.54 4.58
CA GLU A 65 17.25 -7.85 4.95
C GLU A 65 17.46 -6.55 4.18
N SER A 66 16.46 -6.09 3.42
CA SER A 66 16.53 -4.82 2.69
C SER A 66 16.90 -3.67 3.62
N LYS A 67 17.95 -2.92 3.24
CA LYS A 67 18.35 -1.71 3.97
C LYS A 67 17.28 -0.61 3.97
N VAL A 68 16.37 -0.67 3.01
CA VAL A 68 15.24 0.25 2.94
C VAL A 68 14.24 -0.04 4.06
N ILE A 69 13.96 -1.31 4.36
CA ILE A 69 13.05 -1.72 5.43
C ILE A 69 13.47 -1.13 6.77
N SER A 70 14.76 -1.24 7.14
CA SER A 70 15.25 -0.68 8.41
C SER A 70 15.04 0.83 8.52
N THR A 71 15.10 1.55 7.39
CA THR A 71 14.81 2.99 7.35
C THR A 71 13.32 3.29 7.46
N VAL A 72 12.46 2.49 6.82
CA VAL A 72 11.01 2.67 6.82
C VAL A 72 10.42 2.46 8.23
N ARG A 73 10.93 1.46 8.96
CA ARG A 73 10.51 1.17 10.36
C ARG A 73 10.69 2.36 11.30
N THR A 74 11.69 3.19 11.09
CA THR A 74 11.95 4.36 11.96
C THR A 74 10.90 5.45 11.89
N ASN A 75 9.93 5.34 10.96
CA ASN A 75 8.79 6.24 10.87
C ASN A 75 7.46 5.55 11.27
N GLY A 76 7.52 4.35 11.85
CA GLY A 76 6.36 3.63 12.35
C GLY A 76 5.63 2.78 11.30
N VAL A 77 6.16 2.65 10.08
CA VAL A 77 5.61 1.73 9.08
C VAL A 77 6.16 0.33 9.39
N LEU A 78 5.28 -0.57 9.78
CA LEU A 78 5.65 -1.90 10.29
C LEU A 78 5.11 -3.04 9.42
N LEU A 79 4.16 -2.72 8.52
CA LEU A 79 3.53 -3.65 7.60
C LEU A 79 3.63 -3.13 6.17
N ALA A 80 3.69 -4.02 5.19
CA ALA A 80 3.70 -3.65 3.77
C ALA A 80 2.95 -4.66 2.91
N GLN A 81 2.46 -4.17 1.75
CA GLN A 81 1.94 -4.98 0.67
C GLN A 81 2.88 -4.87 -0.54
N PRO A 82 3.95 -5.70 -0.62
CA PRO A 82 4.77 -5.76 -1.82
C PRO A 82 3.91 -6.14 -3.02
N THR A 83 3.94 -5.29 -4.05
CA THR A 83 3.03 -5.36 -5.19
C THR A 83 3.81 -5.48 -6.49
N PRO A 84 3.49 -6.46 -7.35
CA PRO A 84 4.14 -6.60 -8.65
C PRO A 84 3.73 -5.46 -9.59
N ARG A 85 4.57 -5.19 -10.57
CA ARG A 85 4.37 -4.17 -11.62
C ARG A 85 4.43 -4.81 -13.00
N GLY A 86 4.07 -4.04 -14.02
CA GLY A 86 4.17 -4.44 -15.42
C GLY A 86 3.01 -5.30 -15.93
N GLY A 87 2.90 -5.41 -17.25
CA GLY A 87 1.85 -6.17 -17.92
C GLY A 87 0.43 -5.66 -17.72
N ILE A 88 -0.55 -6.42 -18.18
CA ILE A 88 -1.98 -6.20 -17.91
C ILE A 88 -2.35 -6.79 -16.56
N ILE A 89 -1.90 -8.03 -16.28
CA ILE A 89 -1.96 -8.63 -14.94
C ILE A 89 -0.53 -8.82 -14.48
N SER A 90 -0.13 -8.02 -13.50
CA SER A 90 1.25 -8.00 -13.00
C SER A 90 1.61 -9.25 -12.18
N GLY A 91 0.66 -9.75 -11.39
CA GLY A 91 0.87 -10.86 -10.47
C GLY A 91 0.03 -10.75 -9.21
N SER A 92 0.44 -11.47 -8.19
CA SER A 92 -0.17 -11.45 -6.86
C SER A 92 0.73 -10.72 -5.87
N SER A 93 0.15 -9.78 -5.12
CA SER A 93 0.74 -9.20 -3.93
C SER A 93 0.70 -10.15 -2.72
N ALA A 94 1.39 -9.77 -1.68
CA ALA A 94 1.35 -10.41 -0.36
C ALA A 94 1.31 -9.34 0.73
N ILE A 95 0.91 -9.71 1.95
CA ILE A 95 1.01 -8.84 3.12
C ILE A 95 2.16 -9.34 3.98
N MET A 96 3.10 -8.44 4.27
CA MET A 96 4.36 -8.76 4.93
C MET A 96 4.56 -7.92 6.18
N LYS A 97 5.11 -8.52 7.21
CA LYS A 97 5.74 -7.80 8.34
C LYS A 97 7.07 -7.21 7.87
N LEU A 98 7.42 -6.06 8.39
CA LEU A 98 8.72 -5.44 8.10
C LEU A 98 9.81 -5.90 9.10
N ASP A 99 9.67 -7.11 9.61
CA ASP A 99 10.65 -7.84 10.41
C ASP A 99 10.45 -9.35 10.26
N GLY A 100 11.51 -10.13 10.29
CA GLY A 100 11.46 -11.59 10.18
C GLY A 100 12.82 -12.18 9.82
N TRP A 101 12.98 -13.48 10.00
CA TRP A 101 14.20 -14.21 9.64
C TRP A 101 14.32 -14.43 8.13
N ASN A 102 13.18 -14.61 7.47
CA ASN A 102 13.06 -14.83 6.03
C ASN A 102 11.68 -14.36 5.54
N TRP A 103 11.43 -14.46 4.25
CA TRP A 103 10.14 -14.08 3.68
C TRP A 103 8.96 -14.94 4.19
N GLU A 104 9.18 -16.19 4.59
CA GLU A 104 8.15 -17.07 5.13
C GLU A 104 7.68 -16.56 6.50
N ASP A 105 8.62 -16.25 7.41
CA ASP A 105 8.32 -15.68 8.73
C ASP A 105 7.68 -14.29 8.64
N ALA A 106 8.11 -13.49 7.66
CA ALA A 106 7.57 -12.16 7.44
C ALA A 106 6.16 -12.17 6.83
N THR A 107 5.69 -13.31 6.29
CA THR A 107 4.40 -13.39 5.58
C THR A 107 3.23 -13.40 6.55
N ILE A 108 2.32 -12.43 6.40
CA ILE A 108 0.99 -12.41 7.05
C ILE A 108 -0.03 -13.09 6.14
N ALA A 109 -0.08 -12.67 4.88
CA ALA A 109 -0.99 -13.24 3.89
C ALA A 109 -0.26 -13.43 2.55
N ALA A 110 -0.15 -14.69 2.13
CA ALA A 110 0.40 -15.04 0.83
C ALA A 110 -0.63 -14.83 -0.27
N SER A 111 -0.26 -14.19 -1.38
CA SER A 111 -1.14 -14.02 -2.53
C SER A 111 -2.50 -13.40 -2.18
N ASP A 112 -2.51 -12.25 -1.49
CA ASP A 112 -3.73 -11.59 -1.02
C ASP A 112 -4.63 -11.08 -2.16
N GLY A 113 -4.05 -10.67 -3.30
CA GLY A 113 -4.81 -10.20 -4.46
C GLY A 113 -4.06 -10.22 -5.77
N ILE A 114 -4.80 -10.16 -6.87
CA ILE A 114 -4.30 -10.03 -8.25
C ILE A 114 -4.30 -8.56 -8.62
N HIS A 115 -3.22 -8.09 -9.24
CA HIS A 115 -3.09 -6.71 -9.73
C HIS A 115 -3.38 -6.64 -11.23
N LEU A 116 -4.43 -5.91 -11.58
CA LEU A 116 -4.91 -5.64 -12.93
C LEU A 116 -4.65 -4.17 -13.28
N ASN A 117 -3.82 -3.91 -14.26
CA ASN A 117 -3.60 -2.57 -14.81
C ASN A 117 -4.67 -2.28 -15.89
N TRP A 118 -5.61 -1.41 -15.54
CA TRP A 118 -6.64 -1.00 -16.47
C TRP A 118 -6.04 -0.08 -17.55
N PRO A 119 -6.38 -0.24 -18.84
CA PRO A 119 -5.84 0.62 -19.88
C PRO A 119 -6.28 2.07 -19.67
N SER A 120 -5.42 3.04 -19.97
CA SER A 120 -5.80 4.45 -19.97
C SER A 120 -6.75 4.76 -21.11
N SER A 121 -7.81 5.53 -20.85
CA SER A 121 -8.71 6.04 -21.87
C SER A 121 -8.09 7.17 -22.70
N LEU A 122 -6.99 7.73 -22.19
CA LEU A 122 -6.20 8.76 -22.83
C LEU A 122 -4.84 8.21 -23.26
N SER A 123 -4.28 8.79 -24.31
CA SER A 123 -2.92 8.51 -24.78
C SER A 123 -2.15 9.81 -24.99
N GLY A 124 -0.83 9.76 -24.82
CA GLY A 124 0.02 10.95 -24.94
C GLY A 124 0.40 11.48 -23.56
N GLY A 125 0.55 12.80 -23.43
CA GLY A 125 1.10 13.46 -22.21
C GLY A 125 2.56 13.84 -22.39
N GLY A 126 3.28 13.19 -23.32
CA GLY A 126 4.69 13.49 -23.59
C GLY A 126 5.63 13.12 -22.43
N TRP A 127 6.85 13.56 -22.53
CA TRP A 127 7.83 13.51 -21.45
C TRP A 127 7.68 14.77 -20.57
N TRP A 128 7.95 14.68 -19.29
CA TRP A 128 7.76 15.78 -18.34
C TRP A 128 8.44 17.10 -18.76
N ALA A 129 9.57 17.04 -19.48
CA ALA A 129 10.25 18.23 -20.03
C ALA A 129 9.69 18.69 -21.41
N GLU A 130 8.88 17.86 -22.06
CA GLU A 130 8.21 18.15 -23.32
C GLU A 130 6.77 17.65 -23.26
N PRO A 131 5.90 18.29 -22.47
CA PRO A 131 4.51 17.87 -22.33
C PRO A 131 3.76 18.00 -23.67
N LYS A 132 2.91 17.03 -23.96
CA LYS A 132 2.04 17.02 -25.14
C LYS A 132 0.61 16.85 -24.69
N PRO A 133 -0.36 17.44 -25.42
CA PRO A 133 -1.77 17.24 -25.10
C PRO A 133 -2.14 15.75 -25.08
N LYS A 134 -2.89 15.33 -24.08
CA LYS A 134 -3.50 14.00 -24.03
C LYS A 134 -4.57 13.91 -25.14
N THR A 135 -4.67 12.77 -25.79
CA THR A 135 -5.68 12.46 -26.82
C THR A 135 -6.43 11.18 -26.48
N LEU A 136 -7.60 10.98 -27.03
CA LEU A 136 -8.34 9.74 -26.82
C LEU A 136 -7.55 8.51 -27.30
N ASN A 137 -7.49 7.48 -26.48
CA ASN A 137 -6.87 6.21 -26.82
C ASN A 137 -7.79 5.42 -27.78
N LYS A 138 -7.44 5.41 -29.07
CA LYS A 138 -8.21 4.71 -30.11
C LYS A 138 -8.28 3.19 -29.93
N ASP A 139 -7.32 2.60 -29.21
CA ASP A 139 -7.25 1.17 -28.94
C ASP A 139 -7.88 0.79 -27.59
N TYR A 140 -8.48 1.74 -26.84
CA TYR A 140 -9.02 1.52 -25.51
C TYR A 140 -10.00 0.34 -25.43
N SER A 141 -11.00 0.32 -26.33
CA SER A 141 -11.98 -0.78 -26.38
C SER A 141 -11.30 -2.12 -26.64
N LYS A 142 -10.39 -2.19 -27.59
CA LYS A 142 -9.66 -3.40 -27.94
C LYS A 142 -8.75 -3.90 -26.81
N GLN A 143 -8.20 -2.97 -26.01
CA GLN A 143 -7.42 -3.32 -24.82
C GLN A 143 -8.31 -3.88 -23.73
N LYS A 144 -9.51 -3.28 -23.49
CA LYS A 144 -10.50 -3.85 -22.57
C LYS A 144 -10.96 -5.25 -22.99
N ASP A 145 -11.23 -5.47 -24.29
CA ASP A 145 -11.68 -6.76 -24.80
C ASP A 145 -10.69 -7.89 -24.44
N LYS A 146 -9.39 -7.62 -24.44
CA LYS A 146 -8.37 -8.60 -24.03
C LYS A 146 -8.49 -8.95 -22.54
N ILE A 147 -8.77 -7.98 -21.69
CA ILE A 147 -8.99 -8.19 -20.23
C ILE A 147 -10.23 -9.06 -20.04
N TYR A 148 -11.35 -8.67 -20.65
CA TYR A 148 -12.60 -9.41 -20.56
C TYR A 148 -12.47 -10.85 -21.07
N ALA A 149 -11.80 -11.05 -22.20
CA ALA A 149 -11.55 -12.38 -22.76
C ALA A 149 -10.74 -13.26 -21.77
N PHE A 150 -9.68 -12.71 -21.17
CA PHE A 150 -8.87 -13.44 -20.19
C PHE A 150 -9.68 -13.79 -18.94
N PHE A 151 -10.45 -12.85 -18.39
CA PHE A 151 -11.27 -13.09 -17.20
C PHE A 151 -12.40 -14.08 -17.46
N ARG A 152 -13.03 -14.07 -18.66
CA ARG A 152 -14.02 -15.10 -19.06
C ARG A 152 -13.41 -16.49 -19.10
N MET A 153 -12.20 -16.64 -19.67
CA MET A 153 -11.48 -17.90 -19.65
C MET A 153 -11.15 -18.35 -18.22
N ALA A 154 -10.67 -17.43 -17.38
CA ALA A 154 -10.34 -17.73 -16.00
C ALA A 154 -11.58 -18.10 -15.16
N LYS A 155 -12.73 -17.42 -15.36
CA LYS A 155 -14.01 -17.74 -14.70
C LYS A 155 -14.53 -19.11 -15.13
N ALA A 156 -14.44 -19.45 -16.43
CA ALA A 156 -14.81 -20.76 -16.96
C ALA A 156 -13.92 -21.87 -16.36
N TYR A 157 -12.60 -21.65 -16.31
CA TYR A 157 -11.66 -22.56 -15.66
C TYR A 157 -11.96 -22.74 -14.17
N ALA A 158 -12.27 -21.67 -13.44
CA ALA A 158 -12.58 -21.71 -12.01
C ALA A 158 -13.84 -22.56 -11.70
N ASN A 159 -14.82 -22.58 -12.60
CA ASN A 159 -16.05 -23.36 -12.48
C ASN A 159 -15.89 -24.83 -12.85
N THR A 160 -14.78 -25.21 -13.47
CA THR A 160 -14.52 -26.61 -13.82
C THR A 160 -13.93 -27.37 -12.64
N THR A 161 -14.53 -28.52 -12.29
CA THR A 161 -14.12 -29.36 -11.15
C THR A 161 -12.97 -30.29 -11.45
N LYS A 162 -12.79 -30.70 -12.73
CA LYS A 162 -11.68 -31.54 -13.19
C LYS A 162 -11.02 -30.87 -14.38
N ASN A 163 -9.79 -30.45 -14.19
CA ASN A 163 -8.91 -29.99 -15.28
C ASN A 163 -7.81 -31.04 -15.49
N ASP A 164 -7.81 -31.72 -16.62
CA ASP A 164 -6.80 -32.73 -16.97
C ASP A 164 -5.41 -32.09 -17.10
N LYS A 165 -5.34 -30.81 -17.45
CA LYS A 165 -4.11 -30.01 -17.49
C LYS A 165 -4.27 -28.78 -16.62
N LYS A 166 -3.39 -28.62 -15.64
CA LYS A 166 -3.35 -27.41 -14.80
C LYS A 166 -2.62 -26.29 -15.56
N ASP A 167 -3.29 -25.15 -15.71
CA ASP A 167 -2.68 -23.89 -16.13
C ASP A 167 -2.43 -23.03 -14.89
N ALA A 168 -1.17 -22.72 -14.58
CA ALA A 168 -0.77 -21.98 -13.39
C ALA A 168 -1.40 -20.57 -13.33
N ARG A 169 -1.60 -19.92 -14.49
CA ARG A 169 -2.24 -18.62 -14.60
C ARG A 169 -3.71 -18.69 -14.21
N MET A 170 -4.43 -19.67 -14.74
CA MET A 170 -5.85 -19.86 -14.47
C MET A 170 -6.08 -20.33 -13.02
N GLU A 171 -5.18 -21.16 -12.48
CA GLU A 171 -5.21 -21.59 -11.09
C GLU A 171 -5.05 -20.39 -10.12
N ALA A 172 -4.13 -19.47 -10.41
CA ALA A 172 -3.93 -18.27 -9.61
C ALA A 172 -5.16 -17.37 -9.57
N MET A 173 -5.98 -17.36 -10.63
CA MET A 173 -7.23 -16.58 -10.74
C MET A 173 -8.42 -17.24 -10.04
N ARG A 174 -8.40 -18.55 -9.80
CA ARG A 174 -9.55 -19.34 -9.29
C ARG A 174 -10.22 -18.72 -8.07
N HIS A 175 -9.44 -18.23 -7.12
CA HIS A 175 -9.94 -17.69 -5.86
C HIS A 175 -10.56 -16.29 -5.98
N CYS A 176 -10.32 -15.55 -7.05
CA CYS A 176 -10.98 -14.28 -7.34
C CYS A 176 -12.49 -14.47 -7.56
N PHE A 177 -12.90 -15.58 -8.21
CA PHE A 177 -14.29 -15.90 -8.49
C PHE A 177 -14.97 -16.73 -7.39
N LYS A 178 -14.27 -17.02 -6.29
CA LYS A 178 -14.78 -17.77 -5.13
C LYS A 178 -14.85 -16.94 -3.86
N GLY A 179 -14.71 -15.62 -3.98
CA GLY A 179 -14.76 -14.71 -2.84
C GLY A 179 -13.64 -14.93 -1.80
N LYS A 180 -12.44 -15.34 -2.25
CA LYS A 180 -11.30 -15.63 -1.36
C LYS A 180 -10.04 -14.81 -1.69
N LYS A 181 -10.06 -14.08 -2.80
CA LYS A 181 -8.89 -13.30 -3.27
C LYS A 181 -9.36 -11.98 -3.84
N ARG A 182 -8.66 -10.92 -3.55
CA ARG A 182 -8.93 -9.57 -4.06
C ARG A 182 -8.54 -9.42 -5.52
N VAL A 183 -9.17 -8.47 -6.18
CA VAL A 183 -8.74 -7.97 -7.49
C VAL A 183 -8.47 -6.47 -7.34
N TYR A 184 -7.21 -6.12 -7.39
CA TYR A 184 -6.74 -4.74 -7.33
C TYR A 184 -6.70 -4.17 -8.74
N ILE A 185 -7.52 -3.17 -9.02
CA ILE A 185 -7.66 -2.57 -10.35
C ILE A 185 -6.98 -1.19 -10.33
N HIS A 186 -5.87 -1.06 -11.03
CA HIS A 186 -5.13 0.19 -11.15
C HIS A 186 -5.84 1.09 -12.16
N ALA A 187 -6.47 2.16 -11.68
CA ALA A 187 -7.29 3.09 -12.46
C ALA A 187 -7.31 4.47 -11.79
N ASN A 188 -7.15 5.53 -12.58
CA ASN A 188 -7.16 6.93 -12.11
C ASN A 188 -8.28 7.75 -12.74
N GLU A 189 -8.45 7.62 -14.06
CA GLU A 189 -9.34 8.45 -14.87
C GLU A 189 -10.81 8.04 -14.65
N LEU A 190 -11.72 9.00 -14.72
CA LEU A 190 -13.16 8.81 -14.55
C LEU A 190 -13.70 7.62 -15.39
N GLN A 191 -13.34 7.55 -16.68
CA GLN A 191 -13.79 6.47 -17.55
C GLN A 191 -13.26 5.09 -17.09
N GLN A 192 -12.00 5.04 -16.65
CA GLN A 192 -11.42 3.80 -16.12
C GLN A 192 -12.15 3.33 -14.88
N LEU A 193 -12.49 4.25 -13.98
CA LEU A 193 -13.17 3.96 -12.71
C LEU A 193 -14.59 3.43 -12.94
N LEU A 194 -15.35 4.05 -13.85
CA LEU A 194 -16.68 3.58 -14.23
C LEU A 194 -16.63 2.18 -14.86
N ASP A 195 -15.71 1.98 -15.81
CA ASP A 195 -15.50 0.68 -16.43
C ASP A 195 -15.04 -0.40 -15.42
N ALA A 196 -14.22 -0.03 -14.44
CA ALA A 196 -13.80 -0.95 -13.37
C ALA A 196 -14.96 -1.38 -12.46
N ILE A 197 -15.91 -0.47 -12.19
CA ILE A 197 -17.13 -0.79 -11.44
C ILE A 197 -17.98 -1.80 -12.25
N ASP A 198 -18.22 -1.53 -13.53
CA ASP A 198 -19.02 -2.40 -14.39
C ASP A 198 -18.35 -3.77 -14.58
N PHE A 199 -17.05 -3.79 -14.78
CA PHE A 199 -16.24 -5.01 -14.84
C PHE A 199 -16.38 -5.84 -13.54
N SER A 200 -16.29 -5.19 -12.39
CA SER A 200 -16.41 -5.86 -11.09
C SER A 200 -17.78 -6.53 -10.93
N ARG A 201 -18.84 -5.87 -11.42
CA ARG A 201 -20.21 -6.41 -11.42
C ARG A 201 -20.37 -7.57 -12.41
N GLU A 202 -19.84 -7.46 -13.66
CA GLU A 202 -19.96 -8.54 -14.66
C GLU A 202 -19.29 -9.84 -14.19
N PHE A 203 -18.16 -9.73 -13.49
CA PHE A 203 -17.43 -10.89 -13.01
C PHE A 203 -17.80 -11.37 -11.61
N ASP A 204 -18.73 -10.69 -10.91
CA ASP A 204 -19.12 -10.97 -9.51
C ASP A 204 -17.91 -10.99 -8.58
N LEU A 205 -17.04 -10.00 -8.71
CA LEU A 205 -15.85 -9.91 -7.86
C LEU A 205 -16.27 -9.57 -6.43
N ALA A 206 -15.95 -10.44 -5.47
CA ALA A 206 -16.37 -10.23 -4.08
C ALA A 206 -15.57 -9.12 -3.38
N PHE A 207 -14.32 -8.92 -3.78
CA PHE A 207 -13.39 -7.98 -3.16
C PHE A 207 -12.62 -7.18 -4.22
N PRO A 208 -13.30 -6.36 -5.05
CA PRO A 208 -12.62 -5.44 -5.94
C PRO A 208 -12.09 -4.24 -5.13
N VAL A 209 -10.92 -3.74 -5.51
CA VAL A 209 -10.27 -2.57 -4.90
C VAL A 209 -9.70 -1.71 -6.02
N ILE A 210 -9.98 -0.41 -6.02
CA ILE A 210 -9.33 0.54 -6.91
C ILE A 210 -7.97 0.93 -6.34
N ILE A 211 -6.94 0.95 -7.17
CA ILE A 211 -5.64 1.55 -6.85
C ILE A 211 -5.43 2.77 -7.73
N GLY A 212 -5.13 3.89 -7.10
CA GLY A 212 -5.01 5.20 -7.74
C GLY A 212 -6.21 6.07 -7.44
N GLY A 213 -7.26 5.99 -8.26
CA GLY A 213 -8.54 6.64 -7.98
C GLY A 213 -8.48 8.17 -7.95
N TYR A 214 -7.69 8.81 -8.80
CA TYR A 214 -7.57 10.27 -8.82
C TYR A 214 -8.95 10.94 -8.99
N ASP A 215 -9.77 10.47 -9.93
CA ASP A 215 -11.12 11.01 -10.19
C ASP A 215 -12.21 10.38 -9.31
N SER A 216 -11.86 9.59 -8.29
CA SER A 216 -12.82 8.85 -7.45
C SER A 216 -13.82 9.75 -6.71
N HIS A 217 -13.45 11.01 -6.42
CA HIS A 217 -14.33 11.99 -5.79
C HIS A 217 -15.53 12.37 -6.67
N LEU A 218 -15.41 12.25 -8.00
CA LEU A 218 -16.48 12.55 -8.95
C LEU A 218 -17.56 11.45 -8.99
N ILE A 219 -17.23 10.24 -8.55
CA ILE A 219 -18.12 9.06 -8.57
C ILE A 219 -18.23 8.39 -7.20
N ALA A 220 -18.12 9.17 -6.15
CA ALA A 220 -18.14 8.67 -4.77
C ALA A 220 -19.35 7.77 -4.48
N GLN A 221 -20.57 8.17 -4.89
CA GLN A 221 -21.77 7.39 -4.67
C GLN A 221 -21.73 6.04 -5.38
N GLN A 222 -21.25 5.98 -6.63
CA GLN A 222 -21.12 4.73 -7.38
C GLN A 222 -20.14 3.76 -6.71
N LEU A 223 -19.05 4.26 -6.14
CA LEU A 223 -18.07 3.45 -5.39
C LEU A 223 -18.68 2.89 -4.10
N ILE A 224 -19.46 3.71 -3.38
CA ILE A 224 -20.19 3.28 -2.16
C ILE A 224 -21.20 2.20 -2.50
N ASP A 225 -22.04 2.42 -3.51
CA ASP A 225 -23.08 1.47 -3.94
C ASP A 225 -22.48 0.13 -4.40
N ALA A 226 -21.31 0.20 -5.06
CA ALA A 226 -20.56 -0.98 -5.49
C ALA A 226 -19.69 -1.60 -4.36
N LYS A 227 -19.58 -0.94 -3.21
CA LYS A 227 -18.71 -1.34 -2.08
C LYS A 227 -17.25 -1.53 -2.49
N ILE A 228 -16.76 -0.65 -3.36
CA ILE A 228 -15.39 -0.69 -3.86
C ILE A 228 -14.55 0.35 -3.11
N PRO A 229 -13.61 -0.06 -2.25
CA PRO A 229 -12.69 0.85 -1.58
C PRO A 229 -11.58 1.31 -2.53
N VAL A 230 -10.91 2.39 -2.14
CA VAL A 230 -9.85 3.03 -2.93
C VAL A 230 -8.53 3.04 -2.14
N MET A 231 -7.46 2.49 -2.70
CA MET A 231 -6.10 2.81 -2.30
C MET A 231 -5.69 4.07 -3.05
N LEU A 232 -5.89 5.22 -2.41
CA LEU A 232 -5.84 6.53 -3.04
C LEU A 232 -4.42 6.89 -3.49
N VAL A 233 -4.33 7.50 -4.66
CA VAL A 233 -3.09 8.11 -5.18
C VAL A 233 -2.41 8.96 -4.10
N ARG A 234 -1.07 8.97 -4.08
CA ARG A 234 -0.33 9.70 -3.05
C ARG A 234 -0.70 11.19 -3.08
N PRO A 235 -1.00 11.82 -1.94
CA PRO A 235 -1.30 13.25 -1.86
C PRO A 235 -0.16 14.16 -2.36
N HIS A 236 1.10 13.78 -2.14
CA HIS A 236 2.26 14.55 -2.63
C HIS A 236 2.48 14.33 -4.13
N SER A 237 1.57 14.80 -4.94
CA SER A 237 1.65 14.81 -6.40
C SER A 237 1.15 16.15 -6.95
N LEU A 238 1.46 16.41 -8.21
CA LEU A 238 0.86 17.50 -8.96
C LEU A 238 -0.54 17.09 -9.44
N PRO A 239 -1.44 18.05 -9.73
CA PRO A 239 -2.69 17.78 -10.42
C PRO A 239 -2.45 17.06 -11.76
N GLU A 240 -3.39 16.17 -12.12
CA GLU A 240 -3.28 15.40 -13.38
C GLU A 240 -3.82 16.16 -14.59
N ASN A 241 -4.71 17.15 -14.38
CA ASN A 241 -5.32 17.96 -15.43
C ASN A 241 -5.05 19.45 -15.20
N GLU A 242 -5.01 20.23 -16.28
CA GLU A 242 -4.73 21.68 -16.21
C GLU A 242 -5.83 22.47 -15.50
N GLU A 243 -7.07 21.97 -15.56
CA GLU A 243 -8.25 22.59 -14.90
C GLU A 243 -8.42 22.23 -13.43
N ASP A 244 -7.64 21.28 -12.91
CA ASP A 244 -7.74 20.87 -11.51
C ASP A 244 -7.21 21.95 -10.57
N ASP A 245 -7.82 22.06 -9.39
CA ASP A 245 -7.26 22.86 -8.31
C ASP A 245 -5.84 22.37 -7.98
N VAL A 246 -4.91 23.32 -7.80
CA VAL A 246 -3.49 23.01 -7.55
C VAL A 246 -3.27 22.12 -6.31
N ASP A 247 -4.18 22.17 -5.36
CA ASP A 247 -4.14 21.40 -4.11
C ASP A 247 -5.14 20.23 -4.09
N LEU A 248 -5.78 19.91 -5.24
CA LEU A 248 -6.71 18.78 -5.32
C LEU A 248 -6.11 17.47 -4.80
N PRO A 249 -4.87 17.05 -5.14
CA PRO A 249 -4.30 15.82 -4.62
C PRO A 249 -4.21 15.77 -3.08
N TYR A 250 -4.01 16.93 -2.44
CA TYR A 250 -3.93 17.03 -0.97
C TYR A 250 -5.31 16.95 -0.32
N LYS A 251 -6.36 17.44 -1.02
CA LYS A 251 -7.75 17.46 -0.56
C LYS A 251 -8.49 16.13 -0.78
N LEU A 252 -8.05 15.32 -1.76
CA LEU A 252 -8.75 14.08 -2.13
C LEU A 252 -9.10 13.18 -0.94
N PRO A 253 -8.20 12.92 0.03
CA PRO A 253 -8.54 12.12 1.20
C PRO A 253 -9.72 12.69 2.00
N ALA A 254 -9.75 14.01 2.21
CA ALA A 254 -10.83 14.68 2.94
C ALA A 254 -12.15 14.65 2.15
N LEU A 255 -12.11 14.82 0.82
CA LEU A 255 -13.28 14.73 -0.04
C LEU A 255 -13.90 13.32 -0.01
N LEU A 256 -13.07 12.27 -0.07
CA LEU A 256 -13.54 10.89 0.00
C LEU A 256 -14.11 10.54 1.37
N SER A 257 -13.45 10.99 2.47
CA SER A 257 -13.97 10.80 3.82
C SER A 257 -15.33 11.48 4.00
N ALA A 258 -15.45 12.75 3.57
CA ALA A 258 -16.71 13.51 3.63
C ALA A 258 -17.84 12.85 2.81
N ALA A 259 -17.50 12.20 1.70
CA ALA A 259 -18.46 11.46 0.87
C ALA A 259 -18.80 10.06 1.44
N GLY A 260 -18.04 9.55 2.44
CA GLY A 260 -18.24 8.22 3.00
C GLY A 260 -17.60 7.09 2.19
N VAL A 261 -16.69 7.39 1.27
CA VAL A 261 -15.96 6.37 0.52
C VAL A 261 -14.87 5.79 1.40
N LYS A 262 -14.80 4.45 1.48
CA LYS A 262 -13.70 3.75 2.16
C LYS A 262 -12.42 3.87 1.35
N PHE A 263 -11.35 4.39 1.97
CA PHE A 263 -10.05 4.52 1.31
C PHE A 263 -8.88 4.27 2.26
N CYS A 264 -7.69 4.12 1.70
CA CYS A 264 -6.42 4.23 2.41
C CYS A 264 -5.41 5.00 1.56
N ILE A 265 -4.34 5.47 2.20
CA ILE A 265 -3.28 6.24 1.55
C ILE A 265 -2.15 5.29 1.17
N GLN A 266 -1.68 5.38 -0.08
CA GLN A 266 -0.54 4.64 -0.60
C GLN A 266 0.51 5.59 -1.20
N ASN A 267 1.69 5.07 -1.54
CA ASN A 267 2.82 5.90 -1.98
C ASN A 267 3.41 5.45 -3.32
N GLN A 268 2.60 4.92 -4.23
CA GLN A 268 3.05 4.54 -5.56
C GLN A 268 3.62 5.74 -6.32
N GLY A 269 4.64 5.50 -7.15
CA GLY A 269 5.27 6.48 -8.01
C GLY A 269 6.79 6.39 -7.96
N ASP A 270 7.47 7.46 -8.39
CA ASP A 270 8.93 7.48 -8.44
C ASP A 270 9.54 7.23 -7.06
N MET A 271 10.59 6.38 -7.04
CA MET A 271 11.31 5.99 -5.82
C MET A 271 10.40 5.45 -4.72
N GLU A 272 9.34 4.74 -5.07
CA GLU A 272 8.27 4.36 -4.14
C GLU A 272 8.77 3.50 -2.97
N ALA A 273 9.72 2.58 -3.17
CA ALA A 273 10.29 1.78 -2.09
C ALA A 273 10.92 2.66 -1.01
N MET A 274 11.76 3.62 -1.40
CA MET A 274 12.41 4.56 -0.48
C MET A 274 11.42 5.55 0.15
N ASN A 275 10.44 6.02 -0.63
CA ASN A 275 9.46 7.00 -0.20
C ASN A 275 8.36 6.39 0.68
N THR A 276 8.28 5.06 0.79
CA THR A 276 7.36 4.36 1.71
C THR A 276 7.49 4.87 3.16
N ARG A 277 8.68 5.31 3.58
CA ARG A 277 8.91 5.95 4.89
C ARG A 277 8.08 7.21 5.11
N ASN A 278 7.56 7.84 4.06
CA ASN A 278 6.81 9.10 4.12
C ASN A 278 5.29 8.90 4.26
N ILE A 279 4.80 7.66 4.26
CA ILE A 279 3.36 7.36 4.39
C ILE A 279 2.69 8.11 5.53
N PRO A 280 3.23 8.17 6.77
CA PRO A 280 2.60 8.94 7.85
C PRO A 280 2.51 10.44 7.52
N PHE A 281 3.47 10.98 6.78
CA PHE A 281 3.51 12.42 6.43
C PHE A 281 2.56 12.75 5.26
N LEU A 282 2.23 11.78 4.42
CA LEU A 282 1.15 11.91 3.44
C LEU A 282 -0.19 12.04 4.15
N ALA A 283 -0.42 11.24 5.20
CA ALA A 283 -1.61 11.34 6.05
C ALA A 283 -1.64 12.69 6.82
N GLY A 284 -0.48 13.15 7.31
CA GLY A 284 -0.37 14.47 7.94
C GLY A 284 -0.70 15.63 6.99
N THR A 285 -0.32 15.51 5.71
CA THR A 285 -0.73 16.48 4.69
C THR A 285 -2.24 16.44 4.46
N ALA A 286 -2.83 15.24 4.32
CA ALA A 286 -4.27 15.10 4.19
C ALA A 286 -5.03 15.72 5.39
N MET A 287 -4.50 15.58 6.60
CA MET A 287 -5.02 16.23 7.80
C MET A 287 -4.96 17.76 7.70
N ALA A 288 -3.86 18.31 7.19
CA ALA A 288 -3.74 19.76 6.98
C ALA A 288 -4.74 20.31 5.94
N TYR A 289 -5.25 19.45 5.07
CA TYR A 289 -6.24 19.77 4.03
C TYR A 289 -7.66 19.27 4.33
N GLY A 290 -7.96 19.01 5.61
CA GLY A 290 -9.34 18.84 6.09
C GLY A 290 -9.72 17.41 6.50
N LEU A 291 -8.82 16.43 6.41
CA LEU A 291 -9.06 15.10 6.99
C LEU A 291 -8.92 15.18 8.52
N SER A 292 -9.78 14.48 9.27
CA SER A 292 -9.60 14.39 10.72
C SER A 292 -8.33 13.64 11.09
N GLU A 293 -7.75 13.92 12.27
CA GLU A 293 -6.54 13.21 12.73
C GLU A 293 -6.79 11.70 12.88
N GLU A 294 -7.96 11.33 13.40
CA GLU A 294 -8.36 9.94 13.57
C GLU A 294 -8.49 9.21 12.21
N ASP A 295 -9.13 9.86 11.23
CA ASP A 295 -9.24 9.32 9.87
C ASP A 295 -7.87 9.23 9.19
N ALA A 296 -7.01 10.23 9.40
CA ALA A 296 -5.66 10.24 8.84
C ALA A 296 -4.80 9.08 9.38
N ILE A 297 -4.87 8.81 10.69
CA ILE A 297 -4.24 7.63 11.31
C ILE A 297 -4.87 6.35 10.76
N SER A 298 -6.19 6.28 10.70
CA SER A 298 -6.91 5.11 10.20
C SER A 298 -6.59 4.80 8.74
N ALA A 299 -6.43 5.82 7.90
CA ALA A 299 -6.11 5.67 6.48
C ALA A 299 -4.73 5.04 6.21
N VAL A 300 -3.81 5.10 7.17
CA VAL A 300 -2.47 4.47 7.09
C VAL A 300 -2.30 3.28 8.03
N SER A 301 -3.37 2.89 8.75
CA SER A 301 -3.35 1.76 9.69
C SER A 301 -4.59 0.87 9.51
N LEU A 302 -5.67 1.11 10.25
CA LEU A 302 -6.86 0.27 10.26
C LEU A 302 -7.50 0.11 8.88
N TRP A 303 -7.73 1.21 8.17
CA TRP A 303 -8.38 1.14 6.86
C TRP A 303 -7.52 0.44 5.80
N SER A 304 -6.20 0.61 5.86
CA SER A 304 -5.27 -0.14 5.01
C SER A 304 -5.37 -1.65 5.30
N CYS A 305 -5.45 -2.03 6.57
CA CYS A 305 -5.61 -3.43 6.98
C CYS A 305 -6.98 -4.01 6.62
N GLU A 306 -8.06 -3.23 6.71
CA GLU A 306 -9.41 -3.65 6.28
C GLU A 306 -9.47 -3.88 4.77
N ILE A 307 -8.95 -2.95 3.97
CA ILE A 307 -8.92 -3.06 2.51
C ILE A 307 -8.09 -4.27 2.07
N THR A 308 -6.99 -4.56 2.75
CA THR A 308 -6.14 -5.72 2.46
C THR A 308 -6.58 -7.00 3.16
N GLY A 309 -7.56 -6.93 4.11
CA GLY A 309 -8.19 -8.08 4.78
C GLY A 309 -7.39 -8.71 5.89
N VAL A 310 -6.58 -7.94 6.58
CA VAL A 310 -5.81 -8.38 7.74
C VAL A 310 -6.21 -7.64 9.03
N SER A 311 -7.32 -6.90 9.00
CA SER A 311 -7.78 -6.04 10.11
C SER A 311 -8.25 -6.82 11.34
N GLU A 312 -8.55 -8.11 11.22
CA GLU A 312 -8.84 -8.96 12.38
C GLU A 312 -7.65 -9.05 13.34
N SER A 313 -6.43 -8.96 12.83
CA SER A 313 -5.20 -9.09 13.61
C SER A 313 -4.37 -7.82 13.69
N TYR A 314 -4.51 -6.87 12.75
CA TYR A 314 -3.63 -5.71 12.63
C TYR A 314 -4.41 -4.39 12.41
N GLY A 315 -3.71 -3.26 12.52
CA GLY A 315 -4.21 -1.94 12.12
C GLY A 315 -4.81 -1.11 13.26
N SER A 316 -5.07 -1.68 14.43
CA SER A 316 -5.55 -0.96 15.63
C SER A 316 -4.96 -1.58 16.89
N ILE A 317 -4.99 -0.81 17.99
CA ILE A 317 -4.55 -1.27 19.31
C ILE A 317 -5.80 -1.72 20.07
N GLU A 318 -6.11 -3.00 20.00
CA GLU A 318 -7.29 -3.61 20.61
C GLU A 318 -6.95 -4.95 21.23
N LYS A 319 -7.69 -5.32 22.29
CA LYS A 319 -7.54 -6.62 22.92
C LYS A 319 -7.85 -7.74 21.93
N GLY A 320 -6.93 -8.68 21.79
CA GLY A 320 -7.08 -9.83 20.88
C GLY A 320 -6.40 -9.66 19.53
N LYS A 321 -5.94 -8.44 19.20
CA LYS A 321 -5.11 -8.20 18.00
C LYS A 321 -3.62 -8.32 18.32
N SER A 322 -2.82 -8.45 17.27
CA SER A 322 -1.37 -8.46 17.36
C SER A 322 -0.85 -7.17 17.99
N ALA A 323 0.09 -7.27 18.91
CA ALA A 323 0.83 -6.12 19.42
C ALA A 323 1.85 -5.62 18.38
N THR A 324 1.33 -5.16 17.24
CA THR A 324 2.10 -4.47 16.19
C THR A 324 1.83 -2.98 16.31
N LEU A 325 2.77 -2.29 16.96
CA LEU A 325 2.63 -0.90 17.39
C LEU A 325 3.98 -0.21 17.53
N PHE A 326 3.95 1.11 17.63
CA PHE A 326 5.14 1.90 17.91
C PHE A 326 4.84 3.08 18.83
N VAL A 327 5.90 3.62 19.42
CA VAL A 327 5.87 4.79 20.30
C VAL A 327 6.66 5.91 19.66
N SER A 328 6.09 7.10 19.61
CA SER A 328 6.72 8.33 19.11
C SER A 328 6.74 9.42 20.18
N THR A 329 7.79 10.24 20.19
CA THR A 329 7.89 11.37 21.12
C THR A 329 6.84 12.45 20.89
N GLY A 330 6.26 12.50 19.68
CA GLY A 330 5.22 13.46 19.32
C GLY A 330 4.30 12.87 18.26
N ASN A 331 3.51 13.73 17.60
CA ASN A 331 2.57 13.31 16.56
C ASN A 331 3.29 12.59 15.43
N ALA A 332 2.90 11.34 15.19
CA ALA A 332 3.52 10.49 14.19
C ALA A 332 3.24 10.94 12.74
N LEU A 333 2.22 11.78 12.52
CA LEU A 333 1.88 12.32 11.21
C LEU A 333 2.64 13.62 10.87
N ASP A 334 3.35 14.22 11.84
CA ASP A 334 4.18 15.41 11.64
C ASP A 334 5.67 15.02 11.56
N MET A 335 6.30 15.24 10.40
CA MET A 335 7.72 14.90 10.17
C MET A 335 8.70 15.57 11.14
N ARG A 336 8.31 16.68 11.79
CA ARG A 336 9.15 17.40 12.76
C ARG A 336 9.13 16.75 14.14
N THR A 337 8.05 16.06 14.49
CA THR A 337 7.81 15.49 15.83
C THR A 337 7.77 13.97 15.85
N ASN A 338 7.57 13.33 14.69
CA ASN A 338 7.65 11.88 14.58
C ASN A 338 9.09 11.41 14.84
N LYS A 339 9.30 10.88 16.03
CA LYS A 339 10.55 10.24 16.42
C LYS A 339 10.21 8.95 17.15
N VAL A 340 10.26 7.86 16.41
CA VAL A 340 9.96 6.53 16.95
C VAL A 340 11.05 6.11 17.93
N THR A 341 10.66 5.78 19.14
CA THR A 341 11.55 5.39 20.24
C THR A 341 11.44 3.92 20.60
N LEU A 342 10.33 3.29 20.24
CA LEU A 342 10.05 1.87 20.45
C LEU A 342 9.15 1.38 19.32
N GLY A 343 9.40 0.18 18.81
CA GLY A 343 8.53 -0.52 17.88
C GLY A 343 8.40 -1.99 18.27
N MET A 344 7.21 -2.53 18.04
CA MET A 344 6.91 -3.95 18.23
C MET A 344 6.16 -4.48 17.02
N ILE A 345 6.48 -5.70 16.62
CA ILE A 345 5.73 -6.49 15.65
C ILE A 345 5.41 -7.85 16.29
N ASP A 346 4.12 -8.21 16.31
CA ASP A 346 3.63 -9.43 16.96
C ASP A 346 4.11 -9.60 18.41
N GLY A 347 4.20 -8.49 19.16
CA GLY A 347 4.64 -8.48 20.56
C GLY A 347 6.15 -8.55 20.76
N GLN A 348 6.95 -8.61 19.70
CA GLN A 348 8.41 -8.62 19.77
C GLN A 348 8.99 -7.24 19.46
N PHE A 349 9.95 -6.80 20.26
CA PHE A 349 10.66 -5.55 20.01
C PHE A 349 11.49 -5.65 18.73
N ILE A 350 11.42 -4.61 17.90
CA ILE A 350 12.20 -4.51 16.66
C ILE A 350 13.39 -3.58 16.84
N ASP A 351 14.48 -3.86 16.09
CA ASP A 351 15.62 -2.95 16.00
C ASP A 351 15.28 -1.74 15.13
N LEU A 352 15.41 -0.54 15.69
CA LEU A 352 15.20 0.74 15.02
C LEU A 352 16.51 1.35 14.47
N GLU A 353 17.65 0.68 14.67
CA GLU A 353 18.90 1.14 14.06
C GLU A 353 18.90 0.91 12.54
N ASN A 354 19.25 1.95 11.80
CA ASN A 354 19.42 1.89 10.35
C ASN A 354 20.82 2.35 9.92
N SER A 355 21.14 2.15 8.64
CA SER A 355 22.45 2.51 8.10
C SER A 355 22.78 4.00 8.25
N GLN A 356 21.78 4.88 8.12
CA GLN A 356 21.92 6.33 8.27
C GLN A 356 22.24 6.70 9.72
N TYR A 357 21.56 6.09 10.69
CA TYR A 357 21.82 6.32 12.10
C TYR A 357 23.23 5.83 12.51
N LYS A 358 23.66 4.65 12.01
CA LYS A 358 25.01 4.13 12.25
C LYS A 358 26.09 5.06 11.68
N LEU A 359 25.87 5.60 10.50
CA LEU A 359 26.77 6.61 9.90
C LEU A 359 26.77 7.90 10.72
N TYR A 360 25.60 8.41 11.11
CA TYR A 360 25.51 9.59 11.96
C TYR A 360 26.34 9.43 13.23
N LYS A 361 26.17 8.33 13.97
CA LYS A 361 26.95 8.04 15.19
C LYS A 361 28.45 7.93 14.95
N LYS A 362 28.84 7.34 13.82
CA LYS A 362 30.26 7.26 13.43
C LYS A 362 30.88 8.66 13.23
N TYR A 363 30.17 9.55 12.53
CA TYR A 363 30.66 10.90 12.29
C TYR A 363 30.55 11.81 13.52
N GLU A 364 29.51 11.70 14.33
CA GLU A 364 29.40 12.37 15.61
C GLU A 364 30.63 12.11 16.49
N LYS A 365 31.03 10.83 16.61
CA LYS A 365 32.24 10.43 17.36
C LYS A 365 33.52 11.04 16.76
N LYS A 366 33.64 11.04 15.43
CA LYS A 366 34.80 11.62 14.75
C LYS A 366 34.97 13.11 15.07
N TYR A 367 33.89 13.88 14.93
CA TYR A 367 33.94 15.33 15.16
C TYR A 367 34.03 15.72 16.64
N ALA A 368 33.52 14.87 17.56
CA ALA A 368 33.71 15.06 18.98
C ALA A 368 35.18 14.87 19.41
N GLN A 369 35.96 14.02 18.73
CA GLN A 369 37.38 13.85 18.95
C GLN A 369 38.18 15.06 18.50
N GLN A 370 37.84 15.63 17.32
CA GLN A 370 38.52 16.83 16.77
C GLN A 370 38.31 18.10 17.59
N LYS A 371 37.29 18.18 18.42
CA LYS A 371 37.04 19.33 19.32
C LYS A 371 37.81 19.25 20.65
N LYS A 372 38.57 18.16 20.87
CA LYS A 372 39.37 17.95 22.08
C LYS A 372 40.87 18.26 21.86
N ASP A 373 41.26 18.42 20.59
CA ASP A 373 42.58 18.89 20.13
C ASP A 373 42.53 20.41 19.80
#